data_f86f169bad2f4ba4656f6396f3a2dca6
#
_entry.id   f86f169bad2f4ba4656f6396f3a2dca6
#
_cell.length_a   1.000
_cell.length_b   1.000
_cell.length_c   1.000
_cell.angle_alpha   90.00
_cell.angle_beta   90.00
_cell.angle_gamma   90.00
#
_symmetry.space_group_name_H-M   'P 1'
#
loop_
_entity.id
_entity.type
_entity.pdbx_description
1 polymer ?
#
loop_
_entity_poly.entity_id
_entity_poly.type
_entity_poly.pdbx_seq_one_letter_code
_entity_poly.pdbx_strand_id
1 'polypeptide(L)'
;TCVYSYIVLPAAHWYEYHDLSSTDMHPFIHPFNPATDPAWEARTNWDQFKAIAQKFSELAGKHLGVRKDMVATALLHDTPGEIGQPFGEVRDWRRGDAEPVPGKTMFNLKVVERPYPDIYKMYSALGPNVAKPGGVGAKGVSWSCAPEYEQLKARLGVVSEPGVSEGMPRIDNAKDACEIMLALSPESNGDVGVRSWAGLEKQTGFKLNDLSRPVQDQHLTFEGITARPTKGFTSPNWSGIEVHGRTYAPFELNVQRLVPFHTLTGRQHFYMDHEWMRGLGEALPVYRPPLSLAAIGEISGPRIPRTDKDLVLNFLSPHSKWS
;
A
#
# COMPACT_ATOMS: atom_id res chain seq x y z
N THR A 1 8.15 -23.88 -5.17
CA THR A 1 7.10 -23.77 -4.13
C THR A 1 6.07 -24.89 -4.31
N CYS A 2 5.49 -25.07 -5.48
CA CYS A 2 4.40 -26.04 -5.71
C CYS A 2 4.76 -27.50 -5.34
N VAL A 3 6.03 -27.89 -5.54
CA VAL A 3 6.51 -29.25 -5.20
C VAL A 3 6.37 -29.57 -3.72
N TYR A 4 6.37 -28.56 -2.86
CA TYR A 4 6.28 -28.71 -1.40
C TYR A 4 4.91 -28.30 -0.84
N SER A 5 3.95 -27.99 -1.71
CA SER A 5 2.62 -27.55 -1.28
C SER A 5 1.63 -28.70 -1.38
N TYR A 6 0.78 -28.87 -0.35
CA TYR A 6 -0.34 -29.81 -0.40
C TYR A 6 -1.50 -29.31 -1.26
N ILE A 7 -1.66 -27.99 -1.32
CA ILE A 7 -2.72 -27.35 -2.09
C ILE A 7 -2.07 -26.26 -2.94
N VAL A 8 -2.36 -26.26 -4.23
CA VAL A 8 -1.92 -25.25 -5.18
C VAL A 8 -3.14 -24.62 -5.79
N LEU A 9 -3.27 -23.30 -5.64
CA LEU A 9 -4.33 -22.50 -6.25
C LEU A 9 -3.76 -21.80 -7.48
N PRO A 10 -4.21 -22.14 -8.70
CA PRO A 10 -3.71 -21.49 -9.90
C PRO A 10 -4.19 -20.03 -9.95
N ALA A 11 -3.25 -19.11 -10.09
CA ALA A 11 -3.52 -17.68 -10.24
C ALA A 11 -3.54 -17.29 -11.71
N ALA A 12 -4.45 -16.40 -12.06
CA ALA A 12 -4.48 -15.76 -13.35
C ALA A 12 -3.24 -14.90 -13.58
N HIS A 13 -2.80 -14.80 -14.83
CA HIS A 13 -1.68 -13.96 -15.25
C HIS A 13 -2.16 -12.54 -15.58
N TRP A 14 -1.27 -11.57 -15.67
CA TRP A 14 -1.60 -10.16 -15.96
C TRP A 14 -2.41 -9.93 -17.24
N TYR A 15 -2.34 -10.81 -18.20
CA TYR A 15 -3.16 -10.76 -19.40
C TYR A 15 -4.58 -11.31 -19.23
N GLU A 16 -4.93 -11.78 -18.04
CA GLU A 16 -6.16 -12.50 -17.75
C GLU A 16 -7.04 -11.79 -16.72
N TYR A 17 -6.66 -10.60 -16.22
CA TYR A 17 -7.47 -9.87 -15.24
C TYR A 17 -7.31 -8.36 -15.30
N HIS A 18 -8.23 -7.67 -14.63
CA HIS A 18 -8.17 -6.22 -14.45
C HIS A 18 -7.28 -5.86 -13.26
N ASP A 19 -6.42 -4.85 -13.45
CA ASP A 19 -5.58 -4.30 -12.40
C ASP A 19 -5.14 -2.87 -12.77
N LEU A 20 -4.40 -2.24 -11.87
CA LEU A 20 -3.76 -0.95 -12.06
C LEU A 20 -2.25 -1.09 -11.88
N SER A 21 -1.50 -0.40 -12.70
CA SER A 21 -0.06 -0.27 -12.52
C SER A 21 0.35 1.19 -12.51
N SER A 22 1.19 1.52 -11.57
CA SER A 22 1.90 2.78 -11.50
C SER A 22 3.35 2.52 -11.09
N THR A 23 4.22 3.45 -11.39
CA THR A 23 5.63 3.39 -10.98
C THR A 23 6.09 4.78 -10.59
N ASP A 24 7.09 4.88 -9.74
CA ASP A 24 7.75 6.14 -9.42
C ASP A 24 8.76 6.59 -10.49
N MET A 25 8.89 5.82 -11.57
CA MET A 25 9.75 6.14 -12.71
C MET A 25 9.07 7.03 -13.76
N HIS A 26 7.73 7.11 -13.76
CA HIS A 26 6.97 7.96 -14.67
C HIS A 26 5.57 8.28 -14.09
N PRO A 27 4.91 9.37 -14.56
CA PRO A 27 3.63 9.83 -14.01
C PRO A 27 2.40 9.09 -14.54
N PHE A 28 2.54 8.07 -15.37
CA PHE A 28 1.40 7.43 -16.00
C PHE A 28 0.81 6.33 -15.11
N ILE A 29 -0.52 6.28 -15.08
CA ILE A 29 -1.29 5.17 -14.52
C ILE A 29 -1.73 4.30 -15.70
N HIS A 30 -1.44 3.01 -15.62
CA HIS A 30 -1.79 2.04 -16.65
C HIS A 30 -2.86 1.08 -16.14
N PRO A 31 -3.95 0.89 -16.90
CA PRO A 31 -4.88 -0.19 -16.64
C PRO A 31 -4.34 -1.49 -17.22
N PHE A 32 -4.51 -2.57 -16.50
CA PHE A 32 -4.48 -3.90 -17.06
C PHE A 32 -5.90 -4.30 -17.43
N ASN A 33 -6.09 -4.67 -18.66
CA ASN A 33 -7.33 -5.25 -19.17
C ASN A 33 -7.04 -6.68 -19.63
N PRO A 34 -7.93 -7.65 -19.35
CA PRO A 34 -7.73 -9.00 -19.80
C PRO A 34 -7.74 -9.06 -21.34
N ALA A 35 -6.73 -9.70 -21.88
CA ALA A 35 -6.66 -10.02 -23.32
C ALA A 35 -7.28 -11.40 -23.60
N THR A 36 -7.41 -12.22 -22.58
CA THR A 36 -8.01 -13.55 -22.63
C THR A 36 -8.58 -13.89 -21.24
N ASP A 37 -9.49 -14.85 -21.20
CA ASP A 37 -9.98 -15.39 -19.96
C ASP A 37 -8.88 -16.23 -19.26
N PRO A 38 -8.92 -16.34 -17.91
CA PRO A 38 -8.03 -17.20 -17.19
C PRO A 38 -8.10 -18.65 -17.66
N ALA A 39 -6.94 -19.27 -17.84
CA ALA A 39 -6.87 -20.65 -18.29
C ALA A 39 -7.29 -21.64 -17.20
N TRP A 40 -8.00 -22.67 -17.57
CA TRP A 40 -8.46 -23.78 -16.71
C TRP A 40 -9.22 -23.28 -15.46
N GLU A 41 -8.76 -23.64 -14.29
CA GLU A 41 -9.30 -23.25 -12.99
C GLU A 41 -8.59 -22.02 -12.41
N ALA A 42 -7.70 -21.39 -13.17
CA ALA A 42 -7.03 -20.18 -12.72
C ALA A 42 -8.05 -19.07 -12.43
N ARG A 43 -7.84 -18.37 -11.34
CA ARG A 43 -8.68 -17.26 -10.92
C ARG A 43 -7.85 -16.03 -10.66
N THR A 44 -8.46 -14.88 -10.85
CA THR A 44 -7.86 -13.62 -10.43
C THR A 44 -7.59 -13.64 -8.92
N ASN A 45 -6.63 -12.87 -8.45
CA ASN A 45 -6.39 -12.76 -7.00
C ASN A 45 -7.66 -12.34 -6.24
N TRP A 46 -8.43 -11.42 -6.83
CA TRP A 46 -9.71 -11.00 -6.27
C TRP A 46 -10.67 -12.18 -6.09
N ASP A 47 -10.88 -12.97 -7.13
CA ASP A 47 -11.82 -14.09 -7.11
C ASP A 47 -11.36 -15.23 -6.20
N GLN A 48 -10.05 -15.46 -6.11
CA GLN A 48 -9.48 -16.44 -5.19
C GLN A 48 -9.79 -16.05 -3.73
N PHE A 49 -9.44 -14.83 -3.34
CA PHE A 49 -9.69 -14.37 -1.97
C PHE A 49 -11.18 -14.21 -1.68
N LYS A 50 -11.99 -13.83 -2.66
CA LYS A 50 -13.44 -13.80 -2.54
C LYS A 50 -14.02 -15.19 -2.23
N ALA A 51 -13.58 -16.22 -2.96
CA ALA A 51 -14.00 -17.59 -2.72
C ALA A 51 -13.53 -18.13 -1.36
N ILE A 52 -12.29 -17.80 -0.97
CA ILE A 52 -11.76 -18.15 0.35
C ILE A 52 -12.57 -17.47 1.45
N ALA A 53 -12.84 -16.17 1.33
CA ALA A 53 -13.65 -15.42 2.30
C ALA A 53 -15.06 -16.00 2.43
N GLN A 54 -15.68 -16.38 1.30
CA GLN A 54 -17.00 -17.00 1.28
C GLN A 54 -17.01 -18.33 2.04
N LYS A 55 -16.07 -19.21 1.71
CA LYS A 55 -16.00 -20.52 2.37
C LYS A 55 -15.61 -20.42 3.83
N PHE A 56 -14.71 -19.50 4.15
CA PHE A 56 -14.33 -19.21 5.52
C PHE A 56 -15.54 -18.74 6.35
N SER A 57 -16.32 -17.80 5.83
CA SER A 57 -17.52 -17.27 6.52
C SER A 57 -18.56 -18.34 6.78
N GLU A 58 -18.78 -19.25 5.81
CA GLU A 58 -19.66 -20.40 5.97
C GLU A 58 -19.22 -21.31 7.12
N LEU A 59 -17.94 -21.66 7.15
CA LEU A 59 -17.37 -22.49 8.21
C LEU A 59 -17.31 -21.77 9.54
N ALA A 60 -16.99 -20.50 9.54
CA ALA A 60 -16.91 -19.67 10.74
C ALA A 60 -18.27 -19.53 11.43
N GLY A 61 -19.36 -19.52 10.67
CA GLY A 61 -20.71 -19.56 11.23
C GLY A 61 -20.99 -20.81 12.09
N LYS A 62 -20.35 -21.92 11.75
CA LYS A 62 -20.50 -23.19 12.46
C LYS A 62 -19.50 -23.38 13.61
N HIS A 63 -18.28 -22.84 13.46
CA HIS A 63 -17.16 -23.21 14.32
C HIS A 63 -16.59 -22.04 15.16
N LEU A 64 -16.71 -20.81 14.71
CA LEU A 64 -16.08 -19.64 15.33
C LEU A 64 -17.08 -18.65 15.93
N GLY A 65 -18.11 -18.28 15.17
CA GLY A 65 -19.06 -17.24 15.56
C GLY A 65 -18.41 -15.86 15.68
N VAL A 66 -19.00 -15.02 16.53
CA VAL A 66 -18.45 -13.72 16.88
C VAL A 66 -17.52 -13.89 18.08
N ARG A 67 -16.29 -13.41 17.95
CA ARG A 67 -15.30 -13.45 19.03
C ARG A 67 -14.86 -12.08 19.45
N LYS A 68 -14.47 -11.95 20.71
CA LYS A 68 -13.88 -10.73 21.25
C LYS A 68 -12.37 -10.94 21.35
N ASP A 69 -11.62 -10.02 20.74
CA ASP A 69 -10.18 -9.97 20.83
C ASP A 69 -9.73 -8.65 21.46
N MET A 70 -8.59 -8.69 22.14
CA MET A 70 -7.91 -7.50 22.59
C MET A 70 -6.80 -7.16 21.61
N VAL A 71 -6.88 -5.98 21.03
CA VAL A 71 -5.86 -5.45 20.13
C VAL A 71 -5.15 -4.27 20.76
N ALA A 72 -3.82 -4.29 20.64
CA ALA A 72 -2.99 -3.13 20.96
C ALA A 72 -2.79 -2.32 19.70
N THR A 73 -3.18 -1.05 19.72
CA THR A 73 -2.77 -0.13 18.66
C THR A 73 -1.31 0.25 18.86
N ALA A 74 -0.52 0.11 17.79
CA ALA A 74 0.85 0.59 17.78
C ALA A 74 0.88 2.10 18.06
N LEU A 75 1.91 2.54 18.73
CA LEU A 75 2.17 3.97 18.91
C LEU A 75 2.56 4.56 17.56
N LEU A 76 2.05 5.74 17.24
CA LEU A 76 2.36 6.42 15.97
C LEU A 76 3.86 6.63 15.80
N HIS A 77 4.58 6.89 16.88
CA HIS A 77 6.02 7.11 16.86
C HIS A 77 6.89 5.83 16.95
N ASP A 78 6.28 4.66 17.06
CA ASP A 78 7.01 3.38 17.06
C ASP A 78 7.33 2.86 15.65
N THR A 79 6.79 3.46 14.63
CA THR A 79 7.14 3.08 13.25
C THR A 79 8.48 3.71 12.85
N PRO A 80 9.31 3.02 12.05
CA PRO A 80 10.56 3.60 11.55
C PRO A 80 10.37 4.95 10.84
N GLY A 81 9.23 5.12 10.14
CA GLY A 81 8.89 6.37 9.49
C GLY A 81 8.62 7.51 10.48
N GLU A 82 7.96 7.24 11.59
CA GLU A 82 7.69 8.24 12.64
C GLU A 82 8.96 8.59 13.44
N ILE A 83 9.74 7.60 13.80
CA ILE A 83 11.03 7.80 14.51
C ILE A 83 12.00 8.59 13.61
N GLY A 84 11.95 8.34 12.30
CA GLY A 84 12.80 9.03 11.34
C GLY A 84 12.36 10.44 10.95
N GLN A 85 11.20 10.93 11.40
CA GLN A 85 10.71 12.26 11.04
C GLN A 85 11.57 13.36 11.65
N PRO A 86 12.12 14.27 10.86
CA PRO A 86 12.91 15.39 11.37
C PRO A 86 12.04 16.44 12.09
N PHE A 87 10.74 16.38 11.90
CA PHE A 87 9.74 17.27 12.53
C PHE A 87 9.07 16.64 13.73
N GLY A 88 9.27 15.33 13.94
CA GLY A 88 8.67 14.59 15.04
C GLY A 88 9.62 14.49 16.21
N GLU A 89 9.20 14.97 17.36
CA GLU A 89 9.84 14.57 18.60
C GLU A 89 9.31 13.19 18.98
N VAL A 90 10.20 12.22 19.12
CA VAL A 90 9.87 10.93 19.70
C VAL A 90 9.66 11.15 21.19
N ARG A 91 8.41 11.29 21.61
CA ARG A 91 8.03 11.47 23.00
C ARG A 91 7.64 10.13 23.60
N ASP A 92 8.33 9.74 24.63
CA ASP A 92 8.06 8.50 25.35
C ASP A 92 7.53 8.80 26.75
N TRP A 93 6.25 8.48 26.98
CA TRP A 93 5.63 8.64 28.30
C TRP A 93 6.39 7.88 29.39
N ARG A 94 7.07 6.78 29.08
CA ARG A 94 7.89 6.01 30.01
C ARG A 94 9.10 6.80 30.51
N ARG A 95 9.58 7.76 29.73
CA ARG A 95 10.68 8.66 30.05
C ARG A 95 10.23 9.96 30.73
N GLY A 96 8.94 10.17 30.80
CA GLY A 96 8.38 11.42 31.28
C GLY A 96 8.38 12.56 30.25
N ASP A 97 8.69 12.27 28.96
CA ASP A 97 8.76 13.29 27.92
C ASP A 97 7.37 13.71 27.44
N ALA A 98 6.35 12.92 27.75
CA ALA A 98 4.98 13.16 27.32
C ALA A 98 3.97 12.60 28.32
N GLU A 99 2.80 13.23 28.35
CA GLU A 99 1.65 12.66 29.07
C GLU A 99 1.22 11.34 28.42
N PRO A 100 0.81 10.34 29.24
CA PRO A 100 0.33 9.06 28.74
C PRO A 100 -1.03 9.22 28.05
N VAL A 101 -1.02 9.33 26.73
CA VAL A 101 -2.24 9.42 25.91
C VAL A 101 -2.41 8.13 25.12
N PRO A 102 -3.44 7.31 25.42
CA PRO A 102 -3.70 6.06 24.70
C PRO A 102 -3.78 6.23 23.18
N GLY A 103 -3.01 5.44 22.43
CA GLY A 103 -2.93 5.47 20.96
C GLY A 103 -2.11 6.62 20.39
N LYS A 104 -1.50 7.47 21.24
CA LYS A 104 -0.57 8.53 20.82
C LYS A 104 0.80 8.34 21.44
N THR A 105 0.90 8.46 22.76
CA THR A 105 2.17 8.37 23.48
C THR A 105 2.29 7.08 24.29
N MET A 106 1.19 6.35 24.47
CA MET A 106 1.16 5.03 25.11
C MET A 106 0.26 4.07 24.32
N PHE A 107 0.42 2.78 24.57
CA PHE A 107 -0.43 1.75 23.96
C PHE A 107 -1.90 1.96 24.28
N ASN A 108 -2.75 1.77 23.30
CA ASN A 108 -4.18 1.70 23.49
C ASN A 108 -4.64 0.24 23.30
N LEU A 109 -5.12 -0.35 24.38
CA LEU A 109 -5.73 -1.66 24.36
C LEU A 109 -7.23 -1.49 24.11
N LYS A 110 -7.69 -2.03 23.01
CA LYS A 110 -9.09 -1.98 22.62
C LYS A 110 -9.64 -3.39 22.44
N VAL A 111 -10.75 -3.66 23.12
CA VAL A 111 -11.53 -4.88 22.82
C VAL A 111 -12.31 -4.65 21.54
N VAL A 112 -12.14 -5.53 20.58
CA VAL A 112 -12.85 -5.51 19.30
C VAL A 112 -13.65 -6.80 19.14
N GLU A 113 -14.83 -6.67 18.57
CA GLU A 113 -15.59 -7.83 18.13
C GLU A 113 -15.17 -8.22 16.71
N ARG A 114 -14.94 -9.50 16.52
CA ARG A 114 -14.61 -10.09 15.22
C ARG A 114 -15.74 -10.99 14.76
N PRO A 115 -16.62 -10.50 13.92
CA PRO A 115 -17.70 -11.29 13.36
C PRO A 115 -17.17 -12.13 12.19
N TYR A 116 -16.50 -13.23 12.51
CA TYR A 116 -15.90 -14.11 11.51
C TYR A 116 -16.90 -14.64 10.45
N PRO A 117 -18.18 -14.89 10.77
CA PRO A 117 -19.17 -15.27 9.76
C PRO A 117 -19.44 -14.21 8.70
N ASP A 118 -19.12 -12.94 8.97
CA ASP A 118 -19.42 -11.81 8.08
C ASP A 118 -18.23 -11.37 7.22
N ILE A 119 -17.08 -12.09 7.27
CA ILE A 119 -15.88 -11.71 6.53
C ILE A 119 -16.16 -11.59 5.03
N TYR A 120 -16.94 -12.49 4.45
CA TYR A 120 -17.31 -12.42 3.03
C TYR A 120 -18.12 -11.16 2.70
N LYS A 121 -19.08 -10.80 3.55
CA LYS A 121 -19.86 -9.57 3.37
C LYS A 121 -18.97 -8.34 3.42
N MET A 122 -18.04 -8.30 4.38
CA MET A 122 -17.07 -7.20 4.49
C MET A 122 -16.07 -7.16 3.32
N TYR A 123 -15.67 -8.31 2.78
CA TYR A 123 -14.80 -8.39 1.62
C TYR A 123 -15.46 -7.85 0.34
N SER A 124 -16.77 -8.05 0.20
CA SER A 124 -17.53 -7.66 -0.99
C SER A 124 -18.12 -6.23 -0.92
N ALA A 125 -17.64 -5.41 0.01
CA ALA A 125 -18.10 -4.04 0.18
C ALA A 125 -17.00 -3.10 0.67
N LEU A 126 -17.07 -1.84 0.27
CA LEU A 126 -16.20 -0.81 0.80
C LEU A 126 -16.69 -0.35 2.16
N GLY A 127 -15.90 -0.61 3.19
CA GLY A 127 -16.25 -0.23 4.56
C GLY A 127 -16.34 1.30 4.77
N PRO A 128 -17.17 1.75 5.73
CA PRO A 128 -17.46 3.17 5.94
C PRO A 128 -16.31 3.96 6.57
N ASN A 129 -15.22 3.30 6.96
CA ASN A 129 -14.10 3.99 7.60
C ASN A 129 -13.45 5.01 6.67
N VAL A 130 -13.43 4.77 5.37
CA VAL A 130 -12.85 5.71 4.38
C VAL A 130 -13.56 7.07 4.38
N ALA A 131 -14.83 7.12 4.80
CA ALA A 131 -15.61 8.33 4.90
C ALA A 131 -15.36 9.12 6.22
N LYS A 132 -14.71 8.50 7.21
CA LYS A 132 -14.43 9.15 8.48
C LYS A 132 -13.19 10.04 8.40
N PRO A 133 -13.09 11.06 9.26
CA PRO A 133 -11.84 11.79 9.44
C PRO A 133 -10.69 10.82 9.76
N GLY A 134 -9.60 10.91 9.04
CA GLY A 134 -8.46 10.00 9.21
C GLY A 134 -8.66 8.58 8.69
N GLY A 135 -9.74 8.31 7.97
CA GLY A 135 -10.06 6.97 7.46
C GLY A 135 -9.19 6.50 6.29
N VAL A 136 -8.65 7.44 5.54
CA VAL A 136 -7.67 7.20 4.48
C VAL A 136 -6.42 8.01 4.79
N GLY A 137 -5.27 7.48 4.47
CA GLY A 137 -4.03 8.21 4.71
C GLY A 137 -2.83 7.58 4.03
N ALA A 138 -1.81 8.38 3.87
CA ALA A 138 -0.50 7.96 3.42
C ALA A 138 0.57 8.86 4.03
N LYS A 139 1.71 8.29 4.35
CA LYS A 139 2.91 9.04 4.77
C LYS A 139 2.71 9.99 5.95
N GLY A 140 2.01 9.53 6.96
CA GLY A 140 1.77 10.32 8.18
C GLY A 140 0.67 11.38 8.05
N VAL A 141 0.08 11.55 6.86
CA VAL A 141 -1.08 12.41 6.64
C VAL A 141 -2.33 11.60 6.42
N SER A 142 -3.44 12.08 6.91
CA SER A 142 -4.73 11.41 6.75
C SER A 142 -5.84 12.39 6.38
N TRP A 143 -6.86 11.88 5.69
CA TRP A 143 -8.01 12.65 5.23
C TRP A 143 -9.29 11.82 5.25
N SER A 144 -10.41 12.48 5.02
CA SER A 144 -11.71 11.85 4.81
C SER A 144 -12.02 11.78 3.32
N CYS A 145 -12.58 10.67 2.87
CA CYS A 145 -13.13 10.48 1.54
C CYS A 145 -14.66 10.32 1.57
N ALA A 146 -15.36 11.09 2.42
CA ALA A 146 -16.82 11.03 2.52
C ALA A 146 -17.55 11.36 1.19
N PRO A 147 -17.18 12.42 0.45
CA PRO A 147 -17.80 12.69 -0.86
C PRO A 147 -17.59 11.56 -1.86
N GLU A 148 -16.38 11.03 -1.93
CA GLU A 148 -16.01 9.93 -2.82
C GLU A 148 -16.75 8.63 -2.46
N TYR A 149 -16.96 8.40 -1.18
CA TYR A 149 -17.73 7.26 -0.70
C TYR A 149 -19.18 7.29 -1.20
N GLU A 150 -19.83 8.45 -1.14
CA GLU A 150 -21.18 8.62 -1.66
C GLU A 150 -21.23 8.53 -3.20
N GLN A 151 -20.23 9.06 -3.90
CA GLN A 151 -20.10 8.90 -5.36
C GLN A 151 -19.94 7.43 -5.75
N LEU A 152 -19.14 6.67 -4.98
CA LEU A 152 -18.95 5.24 -5.21
C LEU A 152 -20.23 4.43 -4.97
N LYS A 153 -21.06 4.80 -3.98
CA LYS A 153 -22.40 4.19 -3.83
C LYS A 153 -23.26 4.38 -5.08
N ALA A 154 -23.28 5.59 -5.60
CA ALA A 154 -24.06 5.88 -6.81
C ALA A 154 -23.52 5.16 -8.05
N ARG A 155 -22.21 4.95 -8.13
CA ARG A 155 -21.54 4.39 -9.31
C ARG A 155 -21.51 2.86 -9.32
N LEU A 156 -21.18 2.24 -8.19
CA LEU A 156 -21.04 0.79 -8.06
C LEU A 156 -22.34 0.10 -7.56
N GLY A 157 -23.29 0.91 -7.10
CA GLY A 157 -24.43 0.41 -6.36
C GLY A 157 -24.08 0.08 -4.91
N VAL A 158 -25.08 -0.34 -4.16
CA VAL A 158 -24.94 -0.67 -2.74
C VAL A 158 -25.30 -2.12 -2.48
N VAL A 159 -24.75 -2.66 -1.40
CA VAL A 159 -25.16 -3.96 -0.88
C VAL A 159 -26.58 -3.85 -0.34
N SER A 160 -27.49 -4.68 -0.85
CA SER A 160 -28.90 -4.71 -0.46
C SER A 160 -29.22 -5.75 0.61
N GLU A 161 -28.33 -6.75 0.77
CA GLU A 161 -28.53 -7.82 1.73
C GLU A 161 -28.36 -7.29 3.17
N PRO A 162 -29.30 -7.64 4.07
CA PRO A 162 -29.22 -7.25 5.46
C PRO A 162 -27.93 -7.73 6.14
N GLY A 163 -27.32 -6.87 6.95
CA GLY A 163 -26.13 -7.22 7.74
C GLY A 163 -25.09 -6.13 7.79
N VAL A 164 -23.85 -6.53 8.10
CA VAL A 164 -22.74 -5.61 8.40
C VAL A 164 -22.32 -4.70 7.24
N SER A 165 -22.65 -5.07 6.01
CA SER A 165 -22.29 -4.32 4.80
C SER A 165 -23.47 -3.66 4.10
N GLU A 166 -24.69 -3.73 4.67
CA GLU A 166 -25.88 -3.13 4.10
C GLU A 166 -25.69 -1.64 3.83
N GLY A 167 -26.07 -1.19 2.62
CA GLY A 167 -25.94 0.21 2.20
C GLY A 167 -24.53 0.69 1.89
N MET A 168 -23.52 -0.19 1.96
CA MET A 168 -22.14 0.14 1.57
C MET A 168 -21.93 -0.01 0.06
N PRO A 169 -20.97 0.72 -0.55
CA PRO A 169 -20.58 0.51 -1.94
C PRO A 169 -20.20 -0.95 -2.18
N ARG A 170 -20.79 -1.55 -3.20
CA ARG A 170 -20.57 -2.95 -3.55
C ARG A 170 -19.27 -3.14 -4.33
N ILE A 171 -18.60 -4.26 -4.12
CA ILE A 171 -17.40 -4.67 -4.85
C ILE A 171 -17.62 -6.07 -5.39
N ASP A 172 -17.96 -6.17 -6.66
CA ASP A 172 -18.28 -7.47 -7.27
C ASP A 172 -17.05 -8.15 -7.89
N ASN A 173 -16.11 -7.36 -8.37
CA ASN A 173 -14.97 -7.84 -9.16
C ASN A 173 -13.73 -6.95 -9.01
N ALA A 174 -12.62 -7.35 -9.63
CA ALA A 174 -11.36 -6.61 -9.59
C ALA A 174 -11.46 -5.21 -10.22
N LYS A 175 -12.29 -5.02 -11.24
CA LYS A 175 -12.48 -3.71 -11.87
C LYS A 175 -13.12 -2.71 -10.91
N ASP A 176 -14.10 -3.16 -10.11
CA ASP A 176 -14.71 -2.31 -9.08
C ASP A 176 -13.68 -1.90 -8.02
N ALA A 177 -12.79 -2.83 -7.64
CA ALA A 177 -11.68 -2.51 -6.74
C ALA A 177 -10.74 -1.46 -7.34
N CYS A 178 -10.41 -1.55 -8.64
CA CYS A 178 -9.62 -0.55 -9.35
C CYS A 178 -10.30 0.83 -9.35
N GLU A 179 -11.61 0.87 -9.58
CA GLU A 179 -12.38 2.12 -9.53
C GLU A 179 -12.36 2.77 -8.15
N ILE A 180 -12.46 1.97 -7.10
CA ILE A 180 -12.34 2.45 -5.73
C ILE A 180 -10.93 3.00 -5.47
N MET A 181 -9.90 2.30 -5.90
CA MET A 181 -8.51 2.77 -5.75
C MET A 181 -8.32 4.12 -6.44
N LEU A 182 -8.81 4.29 -7.67
CA LEU A 182 -8.74 5.55 -8.41
C LEU A 182 -9.52 6.67 -7.71
N ALA A 183 -10.68 6.37 -7.16
CA ALA A 183 -11.52 7.36 -6.48
C ALA A 183 -10.93 7.85 -5.15
N LEU A 184 -10.20 6.99 -4.44
CA LEU A 184 -9.68 7.28 -3.09
C LEU A 184 -8.22 7.72 -3.07
N SER A 185 -7.51 7.61 -4.18
CA SER A 185 -6.09 7.96 -4.25
C SER A 185 -5.87 9.44 -4.55
N PRO A 186 -4.94 10.10 -3.85
CA PRO A 186 -4.52 11.47 -4.18
C PRO A 186 -3.80 11.55 -5.53
N GLU A 187 -3.42 10.43 -6.12
CA GLU A 187 -2.71 10.37 -7.40
C GLU A 187 -3.64 10.32 -8.62
N SER A 188 -4.92 10.07 -8.38
CA SER A 188 -5.93 9.89 -9.43
C SER A 188 -7.18 10.74 -9.24
N ASN A 189 -7.37 11.28 -8.05
CA ASN A 189 -8.51 12.12 -7.71
C ASN A 189 -8.05 13.48 -7.17
N GLY A 190 -8.34 14.54 -7.91
CA GLY A 190 -7.89 15.89 -7.60
C GLY A 190 -8.39 16.43 -6.27
N ASP A 191 -9.63 16.13 -5.88
CA ASP A 191 -10.17 16.53 -4.59
C ASP A 191 -9.44 15.86 -3.43
N VAL A 192 -9.12 14.58 -3.58
CA VAL A 192 -8.30 13.83 -2.62
C VAL A 192 -6.87 14.35 -2.64
N GLY A 193 -6.34 14.67 -3.81
CA GLY A 193 -5.02 15.28 -3.99
C GLY A 193 -4.89 16.58 -3.23
N VAL A 194 -5.84 17.51 -3.39
CA VAL A 194 -5.88 18.79 -2.66
C VAL A 194 -5.88 18.57 -1.16
N ARG A 195 -6.73 17.67 -0.66
CA ARG A 195 -6.80 17.38 0.78
C ARG A 195 -5.50 16.78 1.33
N SER A 196 -4.86 15.89 0.58
CA SER A 196 -3.60 15.26 1.01
C SER A 196 -2.45 16.26 1.04
N TRP A 197 -2.32 17.12 0.03
CA TRP A 197 -1.31 18.17 0.00
C TRP A 197 -1.51 19.22 1.09
N ALA A 198 -2.76 19.60 1.36
CA ALA A 198 -3.09 20.50 2.47
C ALA A 198 -2.71 19.88 3.84
N GLY A 199 -2.96 18.60 3.99
CA GLY A 199 -2.55 17.85 5.18
C GLY A 199 -1.02 17.85 5.36
N LEU A 200 -0.28 17.60 4.29
CA LEU A 200 1.17 17.59 4.31
C LEU A 200 1.75 18.98 4.56
N GLU A 201 1.19 20.02 3.94
CA GLU A 201 1.56 21.41 4.20
C GLU A 201 1.38 21.77 5.68
N LYS A 202 0.23 21.38 6.27
CA LYS A 202 -0.03 21.62 7.71
C LYS A 202 0.97 20.88 8.60
N GLN A 203 1.32 19.66 8.25
CA GLN A 203 2.23 18.83 9.04
C GLN A 203 3.68 19.33 8.97
N THR A 204 4.13 19.73 7.80
CA THR A 204 5.54 20.07 7.53
C THR A 204 5.85 21.56 7.63
N GLY A 205 4.84 22.42 7.49
CA GLY A 205 5.03 23.88 7.41
C GLY A 205 5.54 24.38 6.05
N PHE A 206 5.76 23.49 5.07
CA PHE A 206 6.18 23.88 3.72
C PHE A 206 4.98 24.19 2.85
N LYS A 207 5.11 25.17 1.96
CA LYS A 207 4.06 25.50 0.96
C LYS A 207 4.03 24.42 -0.12
N LEU A 208 3.00 23.60 -0.12
CA LEU A 208 2.83 22.47 -1.02
C LEU A 208 1.48 22.45 -1.76
N ASN A 209 0.52 23.25 -1.34
CA ASN A 209 -0.83 23.27 -1.93
C ASN A 209 -0.86 23.69 -3.41
N ASP A 210 0.14 24.44 -3.86
CA ASP A 210 0.28 24.82 -5.26
C ASP A 210 0.48 23.62 -6.18
N LEU A 211 0.99 22.52 -5.67
CA LEU A 211 1.25 21.28 -6.43
C LEU A 211 -0.02 20.57 -6.86
N SER A 212 -1.12 20.72 -6.12
CA SER A 212 -2.40 20.08 -6.45
C SER A 212 -3.26 20.91 -7.40
N ARG A 213 -3.04 22.24 -7.51
CA ARG A 213 -3.89 23.16 -8.27
C ARG A 213 -4.05 22.79 -9.75
N PRO A 214 -2.98 22.42 -10.49
CA PRO A 214 -3.11 22.12 -11.92
C PRO A 214 -4.01 20.93 -12.23
N VAL A 215 -4.28 20.08 -11.24
CA VAL A 215 -4.95 18.80 -11.41
C VAL A 215 -6.17 18.60 -10.50
N GLN A 216 -6.55 19.67 -9.79
CA GLN A 216 -7.65 19.61 -8.81
C GLN A 216 -8.98 19.12 -9.39
N ASP A 217 -9.23 19.43 -10.67
CA ASP A 217 -10.48 19.08 -11.36
C ASP A 217 -10.41 17.72 -12.07
N GLN A 218 -9.29 17.03 -11.96
CA GLN A 218 -9.09 15.74 -12.64
C GLN A 218 -9.58 14.59 -11.77
N HIS A 219 -10.43 13.76 -12.33
CA HIS A 219 -10.91 12.53 -11.70
C HIS A 219 -10.70 11.38 -12.67
N LEU A 220 -9.76 10.49 -12.35
CA LEU A 220 -9.47 9.34 -13.18
C LEU A 220 -10.48 8.22 -12.92
N THR A 221 -10.91 7.59 -14.00
CA THR A 221 -11.76 6.40 -13.98
C THR A 221 -11.06 5.29 -14.73
N PHE A 222 -11.39 4.05 -14.43
CA PHE A 222 -10.78 2.89 -15.10
C PHE A 222 -11.03 2.94 -16.61
N GLU A 223 -12.23 3.31 -17.02
CA GLU A 223 -12.57 3.50 -18.43
C GLU A 223 -11.75 4.63 -19.07
N GLY A 224 -11.62 5.75 -18.38
CA GLY A 224 -10.86 6.91 -18.87
C GLY A 224 -9.37 6.59 -19.08
N ILE A 225 -8.74 5.87 -18.17
CA ILE A 225 -7.34 5.47 -18.32
C ILE A 225 -7.15 4.33 -19.34
N THR A 226 -8.18 3.52 -19.56
CA THR A 226 -8.18 2.50 -20.63
C THR A 226 -8.24 3.13 -22.00
N ALA A 227 -9.01 4.20 -22.16
CA ALA A 227 -9.21 4.86 -23.45
C ALA A 227 -7.94 5.58 -23.96
N ARG A 228 -7.07 6.04 -23.07
CA ARG A 228 -5.85 6.76 -23.44
C ARG A 228 -4.81 6.73 -22.31
N PRO A 229 -3.50 6.80 -22.63
CA PRO A 229 -2.46 7.02 -21.62
C PRO A 229 -2.76 8.26 -20.78
N THR A 230 -2.82 8.10 -19.47
CA THR A 230 -3.22 9.17 -18.56
C THR A 230 -2.16 9.35 -17.48
N LYS A 231 -1.77 10.61 -17.27
CA LYS A 231 -0.90 10.97 -16.15
C LYS A 231 -1.70 10.90 -14.86
N GLY A 232 -1.15 10.24 -13.87
CA GLY A 232 -1.57 10.40 -12.48
C GLY A 232 -1.16 11.77 -11.97
N PHE A 233 -1.71 12.14 -10.82
CA PHE A 233 -1.31 13.38 -10.17
C PHE A 233 0.01 13.23 -9.46
N THR A 234 0.56 14.38 -9.10
CA THR A 234 1.59 14.44 -8.10
C THR A 234 1.01 14.06 -6.76
N SER A 235 1.40 12.90 -6.27
CA SER A 235 1.18 12.56 -4.88
C SER A 235 2.17 13.33 -3.99
N PRO A 236 1.96 13.34 -2.67
CA PRO A 236 3.00 13.79 -1.73
C PRO A 236 4.37 13.12 -1.88
N ASN A 237 4.50 12.13 -2.73
CA ASN A 237 5.73 11.41 -3.07
C ASN A 237 6.35 11.82 -4.39
N TRP A 238 5.55 12.44 -5.21
CA TRP A 238 5.84 12.81 -6.58
C TRP A 238 5.61 14.28 -6.71
N SER A 239 6.53 14.94 -7.32
CA SER A 239 6.38 16.33 -7.62
C SER A 239 5.56 16.59 -8.86
N GLY A 240 5.69 15.75 -9.89
CA GLY A 240 5.05 15.93 -11.19
C GLY A 240 5.21 17.33 -11.77
N ILE A 241 6.15 18.12 -11.30
CA ILE A 241 6.41 19.45 -11.82
C ILE A 241 6.88 19.28 -13.24
N GLU A 242 6.24 20.00 -14.12
CA GLU A 242 6.57 20.03 -15.53
C GLU A 242 7.70 21.05 -15.76
N VAL A 243 8.88 20.56 -16.10
CA VAL A 243 10.00 21.41 -16.55
C VAL A 243 10.24 21.09 -18.01
N HIS A 244 10.10 22.08 -18.89
CA HIS A 244 10.23 21.92 -20.35
C HIS A 244 9.40 20.78 -20.95
N GLY A 245 8.15 20.64 -20.52
CA GLY A 245 7.24 19.59 -20.98
C GLY A 245 7.56 18.19 -20.46
N ARG A 246 8.46 18.07 -19.50
CA ARG A 246 8.76 16.80 -18.81
C ARG A 246 8.30 16.86 -17.37
N THR A 247 7.51 15.87 -17.01
CA THR A 247 6.93 15.74 -15.68
C THR A 247 7.52 14.53 -15.00
N TYR A 248 8.69 14.61 -14.45
CA TYR A 248 9.16 13.64 -13.47
C TYR A 248 10.47 14.06 -12.83
N ALA A 249 10.48 14.13 -11.56
CA ALA A 249 11.67 14.15 -10.76
C ALA A 249 11.35 13.39 -9.48
N PRO A 250 11.69 12.08 -9.41
CA PRO A 250 11.64 11.38 -8.14
C PRO A 250 12.40 12.22 -7.13
N PHE A 251 11.83 12.38 -5.94
CA PHE A 251 12.40 13.19 -4.88
C PHE A 251 12.38 14.72 -5.08
N GLU A 252 11.60 15.27 -6.00
CA GLU A 252 11.52 16.73 -6.15
C GLU A 252 11.11 17.43 -4.85
N LEU A 253 10.18 16.86 -4.08
CA LEU A 253 9.83 17.40 -2.77
C LEU A 253 11.08 17.61 -1.90
N ASN A 254 11.99 16.67 -1.93
CA ASN A 254 13.20 16.71 -1.10
C ASN A 254 14.28 17.59 -1.72
N VAL A 255 14.44 17.58 -3.05
CA VAL A 255 15.52 18.26 -3.75
C VAL A 255 15.18 19.71 -4.09
N GLN A 256 14.00 19.97 -4.62
CA GLN A 256 13.61 21.31 -5.06
C GLN A 256 12.80 22.08 -4.01
N ARG A 257 11.91 21.39 -3.29
CA ARG A 257 11.09 22.01 -2.23
C ARG A 257 11.71 21.92 -0.87
N LEU A 258 12.86 21.24 -0.74
CA LEU A 258 13.64 21.08 0.48
C LEU A 258 12.84 20.47 1.64
N VAL A 259 11.78 19.72 1.34
CA VAL A 259 11.08 18.92 2.36
C VAL A 259 12.03 17.81 2.82
N PRO A 260 12.33 17.70 4.10
CA PRO A 260 13.25 16.69 4.58
C PRO A 260 12.82 15.27 4.24
N PHE A 261 13.80 14.39 4.03
CA PHE A 261 13.53 12.95 3.93
C PHE A 261 13.02 12.40 5.26
N HIS A 262 12.27 11.32 5.21
CA HIS A 262 11.79 10.59 6.38
C HIS A 262 12.93 9.79 7.05
N THR A 263 13.92 10.50 7.53
CA THR A 263 15.09 9.98 8.21
C THR A 263 15.41 10.85 9.42
N LEU A 264 16.14 10.34 10.39
CA LEU A 264 16.52 11.11 11.59
C LEU A 264 17.18 12.44 11.29
N THR A 265 17.98 12.50 10.23
CA THR A 265 18.69 13.73 9.85
C THR A 265 17.92 14.58 8.85
N GLY A 266 16.77 14.11 8.35
CA GLY A 266 16.05 14.75 7.24
C GLY A 266 16.76 14.67 5.90
N ARG A 267 17.87 13.96 5.79
CA ARG A 267 18.70 13.82 4.59
C ARG A 267 18.70 12.37 4.11
N GLN A 268 19.02 12.18 2.86
CA GLN A 268 19.30 10.84 2.34
C GLN A 268 20.52 10.27 3.06
N HIS A 269 20.38 9.05 3.57
CA HIS A 269 21.43 8.40 4.32
C HIS A 269 22.28 7.49 3.42
N PHE A 270 23.58 7.69 3.47
CA PHE A 270 24.55 6.71 2.98
C PHE A 270 25.14 5.87 4.12
N TYR A 271 24.94 6.30 5.35
CA TYR A 271 25.33 5.59 6.56
C TYR A 271 24.11 5.34 7.44
N MET A 272 23.90 4.09 7.82
CA MET A 272 22.78 3.68 8.67
C MET A 272 23.30 3.45 10.09
N ASP A 273 23.13 4.45 10.94
CA ASP A 273 23.52 4.37 12.36
C ASP A 273 22.47 3.61 13.19
N HIS A 274 22.27 2.36 12.82
CA HIS A 274 21.38 1.44 13.52
C HIS A 274 22.25 0.31 14.12
N GLU A 275 22.00 -0.04 15.37
CA GLU A 275 22.80 -1.01 16.12
C GLU A 275 22.98 -2.34 15.36
N TRP A 276 21.90 -2.89 14.84
CA TRP A 276 21.95 -4.14 14.09
C TRP A 276 22.73 -4.00 12.79
N MET A 277 22.51 -2.91 12.04
CA MET A 277 23.24 -2.65 10.79
C MET A 277 24.73 -2.51 11.05
N ARG A 278 25.09 -1.84 12.14
CA ARG A 278 26.49 -1.71 12.57
C ARG A 278 27.06 -3.08 12.97
N GLY A 279 26.32 -3.85 13.75
CA GLY A 279 26.72 -5.19 14.20
C GLY A 279 26.89 -6.17 13.03
N LEU A 280 26.09 -6.04 11.99
CA LEU A 280 26.21 -6.85 10.77
C LEU A 280 27.25 -6.31 9.75
N GLY A 281 27.84 -5.15 10.04
CA GLY A 281 28.77 -4.51 9.10
C GLY A 281 28.10 -3.92 7.85
N GLU A 282 26.78 -3.64 7.93
CA GLU A 282 25.96 -3.12 6.83
C GLU A 282 25.62 -1.64 6.99
N ALA A 283 26.24 -0.95 7.94
CA ALA A 283 25.96 0.45 8.21
C ALA A 283 26.35 1.39 7.06
N LEU A 284 27.29 1.00 6.23
CA LEU A 284 27.71 1.73 5.05
C LEU A 284 27.56 0.83 3.81
N PRO A 285 26.89 1.31 2.74
CA PRO A 285 26.85 0.59 1.48
C PRO A 285 28.26 0.46 0.91
N VAL A 286 28.76 -0.76 0.88
CA VAL A 286 30.05 -1.09 0.28
C VAL A 286 29.84 -2.18 -0.76
N TYR A 287 30.68 -2.17 -1.79
CA TYR A 287 30.66 -3.27 -2.75
C TYR A 287 31.00 -4.59 -2.05
N ARG A 288 30.11 -5.54 -2.21
CA ARG A 288 30.35 -6.94 -1.88
C ARG A 288 30.17 -7.77 -3.13
N PRO A 289 31.07 -8.71 -3.40
CA PRO A 289 30.85 -9.62 -4.54
C PRO A 289 29.54 -10.38 -4.32
N PRO A 290 28.76 -10.62 -5.40
CA PRO A 290 27.56 -11.45 -5.28
C PRO A 290 27.93 -12.80 -4.71
N LEU A 291 27.05 -13.35 -3.86
CA LEU A 291 27.19 -14.71 -3.36
C LEU A 291 27.22 -15.66 -4.56
N SER A 292 28.39 -16.18 -4.88
CA SER A 292 28.53 -17.17 -5.95
C SER A 292 28.26 -18.55 -5.40
N LEU A 293 27.78 -19.45 -6.25
CA LEU A 293 27.65 -20.87 -5.88
C LEU A 293 29.01 -21.50 -5.46
N ALA A 294 30.12 -20.94 -5.91
CA ALA A 294 31.44 -21.33 -5.46
C ALA A 294 31.68 -20.95 -4.00
N ALA A 295 31.23 -19.76 -3.59
CA ALA A 295 31.33 -19.32 -2.19
C ALA A 295 30.36 -20.08 -1.28
N ILE A 296 29.16 -20.42 -1.77
CA ILE A 296 28.18 -21.24 -1.02
C ILE A 296 28.55 -22.71 -1.04
N GLY A 297 29.29 -23.18 -2.04
CA GLY A 297 29.66 -24.58 -2.20
C GLY A 297 30.62 -25.12 -1.14
N GLU A 298 31.18 -24.28 -0.31
CA GLU A 298 31.97 -24.67 0.88
C GLU A 298 31.09 -24.84 2.12
N ILE A 299 29.85 -24.40 2.08
CA ILE A 299 28.86 -24.65 3.12
C ILE A 299 28.29 -26.06 2.87
N SER A 300 28.67 -26.99 3.69
CA SER A 300 28.38 -28.41 3.66
C SER A 300 26.94 -28.78 3.32
N GLY A 301 26.73 -29.40 2.17
CA GLY A 301 25.51 -30.07 1.73
C GLY A 301 25.78 -30.93 0.50
N PRO A 302 24.94 -31.91 0.17
CA PRO A 302 25.11 -32.68 -1.03
C PRO A 302 25.10 -31.80 -2.26
N ARG A 303 26.18 -31.71 -2.98
CA ARG A 303 26.27 -30.98 -4.23
C ARG A 303 25.42 -31.67 -5.27
N ILE A 304 24.48 -30.96 -5.86
CA ILE A 304 23.80 -31.42 -7.07
C ILE A 304 24.87 -31.46 -8.18
N PRO A 305 25.13 -32.59 -8.80
CA PRO A 305 26.05 -32.67 -9.92
C PRO A 305 25.59 -31.75 -11.04
N ARG A 306 26.48 -30.88 -11.54
CA ARG A 306 26.18 -30.03 -12.68
C ARG A 306 26.50 -30.73 -13.98
N THR A 307 25.66 -30.59 -14.96
CA THR A 307 25.90 -31.01 -16.34
C THR A 307 26.20 -29.76 -17.19
N ASP A 308 26.79 -29.96 -18.37
CA ASP A 308 27.05 -28.89 -19.34
C ASP A 308 25.77 -28.19 -19.84
N LYS A 309 24.60 -28.72 -19.48
CA LYS A 309 23.28 -28.17 -19.82
C LYS A 309 22.65 -27.34 -18.70
N ASP A 310 23.30 -27.30 -17.52
CA ASP A 310 22.76 -26.56 -16.39
C ASP A 310 23.03 -25.08 -16.51
N LEU A 311 21.96 -24.29 -16.56
CA LEU A 311 22.00 -22.83 -16.51
C LEU A 311 21.93 -22.37 -15.04
N VAL A 312 22.97 -21.67 -14.62
CA VAL A 312 23.01 -21.08 -13.28
C VAL A 312 22.60 -19.61 -13.37
N LEU A 313 21.50 -19.28 -12.73
CA LEU A 313 20.96 -17.92 -12.69
C LEU A 313 21.01 -17.37 -11.26
N ASN A 314 21.38 -16.12 -11.14
CA ASN A 314 21.18 -15.38 -9.89
C ASN A 314 19.74 -14.89 -9.84
N PHE A 315 19.00 -15.35 -8.83
CA PHE A 315 17.67 -14.83 -8.56
C PHE A 315 17.80 -13.52 -7.77
N LEU A 316 17.25 -12.44 -8.35
CA LEU A 316 17.16 -11.13 -7.69
C LEU A 316 15.70 -10.88 -7.39
N SER A 317 15.40 -10.67 -6.12
CA SER A 317 14.10 -10.18 -5.68
C SER A 317 14.26 -8.72 -5.24
N PRO A 318 13.90 -7.76 -6.10
CA PRO A 318 13.98 -6.37 -5.71
C PRO A 318 12.96 -6.09 -4.60
N HIS A 319 13.41 -5.42 -3.57
CA HIS A 319 12.54 -4.98 -2.49
C HIS A 319 11.67 -3.83 -2.99
N SER A 320 10.40 -3.86 -2.64
CA SER A 320 9.53 -2.71 -2.89
C SER A 320 10.01 -1.50 -2.07
N LYS A 321 9.94 -0.32 -2.65
CA LYS A 321 10.26 0.95 -1.96
C LYS A 321 9.47 1.15 -0.66
N TRP A 322 8.37 0.44 -0.53
CA TRP A 322 7.36 0.61 0.53
C TRP A 322 7.16 -0.62 1.42
N SER A 323 7.93 -1.65 1.23
CA SER A 323 7.89 -2.86 2.07
C SER A 323 8.88 -2.80 3.20
#